data_52d4fe4c5ef04b2a809a9ec642d7fcd4
#
_entry.id   52d4fe4c5ef04b2a809a9ec642d7fcd4
#
_cell.length_a   1.000
_cell.length_b   1.000
_cell.length_c   1.000
_cell.angle_alpha   90.00
_cell.angle_beta   90.00
_cell.angle_gamma   90.00
#
_symmetry.space_group_name_H-M   'P 1'
#
loop_
_entity.id
_entity.type
_entity.pdbx_description
1 polymer ?
#
loop_
_entity_poly.entity_id
_entity_poly.type
_entity_poly.pdbx_seq_one_letter_code
_entity_poly.pdbx_strand_id
1 'polypeptide(L)'
;IVGLGDVGDRGVGGFSLGMRQRLQLAAALLGDPGVLVLDEPANGLDPEGIAWLRAFLRYLAGEGRTVLVSSHVLSEVEQTVDDVVIIAGGRLVRACPLSELTTESGHVVVRTPSPQQLADAIAAHSPAAAVRPEDDGSVTVEGLDPAEVGHVAFASGVELHELRRASSDLEQIFLSLTSTGAQS
;
A
#
# COMPACT_ATOMS: atom_id res chain seq x y z
N ILE A 1 1.15 -27.72 4.51
CA ILE A 1 0.75 -26.30 4.67
C ILE A 1 1.79 -25.40 3.98
N VAL A 2 3.07 -25.42 4.32
CA VAL A 2 4.10 -24.50 3.78
C VAL A 2 4.81 -24.99 2.51
N GLY A 3 4.39 -26.09 1.90
CA GLY A 3 4.93 -26.61 0.63
C GLY A 3 6.36 -27.18 0.72
N LEU A 4 6.77 -27.74 1.87
CA LEU A 4 8.08 -28.35 2.06
C LEU A 4 8.03 -29.90 2.16
N GLY A 5 6.89 -30.54 1.84
CA GLY A 5 6.72 -31.98 1.98
C GLY A 5 7.76 -32.81 1.23
N ASP A 6 8.05 -32.44 -0.03
CA ASP A 6 8.97 -33.16 -0.92
C ASP A 6 10.45 -33.06 -0.51
N VAL A 7 10.77 -32.18 0.43
CA VAL A 7 12.15 -31.93 0.88
C VAL A 7 12.33 -32.17 2.39
N GLY A 8 11.33 -32.76 3.04
CA GLY A 8 11.32 -32.99 4.50
C GLY A 8 12.50 -33.83 5.02
N ASP A 9 13.03 -34.71 4.20
CA ASP A 9 14.16 -35.58 4.55
C ASP A 9 15.55 -34.93 4.32
N ARG A 10 15.56 -33.69 3.75
CA ARG A 10 16.82 -32.98 3.51
C ARG A 10 17.24 -32.15 4.74
N GLY A 11 18.55 -32.15 5.02
CA GLY A 11 19.11 -31.26 6.04
C GLY A 11 18.91 -29.78 5.70
N VAL A 12 18.53 -28.98 6.68
CA VAL A 12 18.23 -27.54 6.55
C VAL A 12 19.39 -26.73 5.96
N GLY A 13 20.65 -27.22 6.10
CA GLY A 13 21.82 -26.58 5.50
C GLY A 13 21.78 -26.44 3.97
N GLY A 14 21.03 -27.31 3.29
CA GLY A 14 20.83 -27.27 1.84
C GLY A 14 19.59 -26.47 1.38
N PHE A 15 18.86 -25.84 2.30
CA PHE A 15 17.66 -25.10 1.97
C PHE A 15 18.00 -23.70 1.38
N SER A 16 17.23 -23.32 0.34
CA SER A 16 17.24 -21.94 -0.13
C SER A 16 16.72 -21.00 0.96
N LEU A 17 16.91 -19.68 0.79
CA LEU A 17 16.39 -18.69 1.73
C LEU A 17 14.86 -18.81 1.87
N GLY A 18 14.14 -18.90 0.75
CA GLY A 18 12.69 -19.08 0.75
C GLY A 18 12.23 -20.37 1.44
N MET A 19 12.98 -21.48 1.27
CA MET A 19 12.69 -22.74 2.00
C MET A 19 12.88 -22.58 3.51
N ARG A 20 13.91 -21.86 3.94
CA ARG A 20 14.14 -21.57 5.37
C ARG A 20 13.03 -20.71 5.94
N GLN A 21 12.59 -19.68 5.20
CA GLN A 21 11.48 -18.81 5.59
C GLN A 21 10.18 -19.61 5.78
N ARG A 22 9.86 -20.48 4.81
CA ARG A 22 8.71 -21.39 4.91
C ARG A 22 8.80 -22.35 6.10
N LEU A 23 10.01 -22.83 6.41
CA LEU A 23 10.24 -23.68 7.57
C LEU A 23 10.05 -22.92 8.90
N GLN A 24 10.51 -21.67 8.98
CA GLN A 24 10.28 -20.81 10.15
C GLN A 24 8.80 -20.55 10.38
N LEU A 25 8.03 -20.27 9.32
CA LEU A 25 6.58 -20.15 9.41
C LEU A 25 5.92 -21.45 9.90
N ALA A 26 6.35 -22.60 9.38
CA ALA A 26 5.86 -23.89 9.85
C ALA A 26 6.14 -24.10 11.34
N ALA A 27 7.35 -23.75 11.79
CA ALA A 27 7.74 -23.85 13.20
C ALA A 27 6.90 -22.93 14.10
N ALA A 28 6.64 -21.69 13.64
CA ALA A 28 5.80 -20.73 14.36
C ALA A 28 4.33 -21.21 14.51
N LEU A 29 3.86 -22.03 13.58
CA LEU A 29 2.49 -22.56 13.57
C LEU A 29 2.31 -23.87 14.33
N LEU A 30 3.39 -24.53 14.80
CA LEU A 30 3.31 -25.83 15.50
C LEU A 30 2.42 -25.81 16.75
N GLY A 31 2.38 -24.66 17.44
CA GLY A 31 1.56 -24.48 18.66
C GLY A 31 0.13 -24.02 18.38
N ASP A 32 -0.30 -23.99 17.12
CA ASP A 32 -1.60 -23.47 16.70
C ASP A 32 -1.94 -22.09 17.32
N PRO A 33 -1.07 -21.07 17.18
CA PRO A 33 -1.25 -19.80 17.86
C PRO A 33 -2.41 -19.01 17.28
N GLY A 34 -3.20 -18.37 18.15
CA GLY A 34 -4.23 -17.39 17.75
C GLY A 34 -3.65 -16.04 17.31
N VAL A 35 -2.39 -15.73 17.72
CA VAL A 35 -1.65 -14.53 17.35
C VAL A 35 -0.29 -14.91 16.79
N LEU A 36 0.02 -14.43 15.60
CA LEU A 36 1.29 -14.65 14.91
C LEU A 36 2.01 -13.33 14.73
N VAL A 37 3.28 -13.25 15.17
CA VAL A 37 4.13 -12.05 15.01
C VAL A 37 5.30 -12.42 14.12
N LEU A 38 5.44 -11.73 13.00
CA LEU A 38 6.45 -11.99 11.98
C LEU A 38 7.26 -10.73 11.71
N ASP A 39 8.57 -10.86 11.82
CA ASP A 39 9.50 -9.76 11.54
C ASP A 39 10.11 -9.96 10.16
N GLU A 40 9.84 -9.00 9.25
CA GLU A 40 10.33 -8.96 7.86
C GLU A 40 10.18 -10.32 7.11
N PRO A 41 9.00 -10.98 7.12
CA PRO A 41 8.86 -12.35 6.62
C PRO A 41 9.02 -12.48 5.10
N ALA A 42 8.89 -11.38 4.35
CA ALA A 42 9.09 -11.34 2.89
C ALA A 42 10.56 -11.19 2.48
N ASN A 43 11.44 -10.86 3.43
CA ASN A 43 12.81 -10.47 3.12
C ASN A 43 13.59 -11.60 2.43
N GLY A 44 14.12 -11.32 1.23
CA GLY A 44 14.90 -12.29 0.45
C GLY A 44 14.08 -13.38 -0.24
N LEU A 45 12.76 -13.25 -0.29
CA LEU A 45 11.92 -14.07 -1.15
C LEU A 45 11.95 -13.53 -2.59
N ASP A 46 11.79 -14.43 -3.54
CA ASP A 46 11.50 -14.09 -4.93
C ASP A 46 10.02 -13.66 -5.10
N PRO A 47 9.62 -13.08 -6.24
CA PRO A 47 8.24 -12.63 -6.44
C PRO A 47 7.19 -13.74 -6.24
N GLU A 48 7.50 -14.99 -6.59
CA GLU A 48 6.60 -16.13 -6.37
C GLU A 48 6.46 -16.43 -4.88
N GLY A 49 7.57 -16.39 -4.13
CA GLY A 49 7.60 -16.55 -2.67
C GLY A 49 6.81 -15.46 -1.95
N ILE A 50 6.93 -14.21 -2.39
CA ILE A 50 6.16 -13.08 -1.85
C ILE A 50 4.66 -13.28 -2.11
N ALA A 51 4.26 -13.64 -3.31
CA ALA A 51 2.87 -13.90 -3.65
C ALA A 51 2.28 -15.04 -2.82
N TRP A 52 3.05 -16.13 -2.66
CA TRP A 52 2.67 -17.25 -1.80
C TRP A 52 2.53 -16.81 -0.32
N LEU A 53 3.50 -16.08 0.21
CA LEU A 53 3.47 -15.60 1.60
C LEU A 53 2.22 -14.75 1.86
N ARG A 54 1.93 -13.81 0.98
CA ARG A 54 0.74 -12.95 1.05
C ARG A 54 -0.55 -13.77 1.12
N ALA A 55 -0.72 -14.72 0.19
CA ALA A 55 -1.89 -15.59 0.17
C ALA A 55 -2.00 -16.41 1.46
N PHE A 56 -0.88 -16.87 1.98
CA PHE A 56 -0.81 -17.67 3.21
C PHE A 56 -1.17 -16.84 4.46
N LEU A 57 -0.67 -15.62 4.60
CA LEU A 57 -1.00 -14.73 5.72
C LEU A 57 -2.48 -14.33 5.69
N ARG A 58 -3.02 -14.01 4.51
CA ARG A 58 -4.45 -13.74 4.35
C ARG A 58 -5.32 -14.96 4.67
N TYR A 59 -4.88 -16.14 4.31
CA TYR A 59 -5.57 -17.40 4.68
C TYR A 59 -5.64 -17.56 6.21
N LEU A 60 -4.52 -17.34 6.92
CA LEU A 60 -4.47 -17.43 8.39
C LEU A 60 -5.37 -16.39 9.06
N ALA A 61 -5.37 -15.16 8.56
CA ALA A 61 -6.26 -14.10 9.04
C ALA A 61 -7.74 -14.46 8.80
N GLY A 62 -8.05 -15.03 7.63
CA GLY A 62 -9.40 -15.52 7.29
C GLY A 62 -9.90 -16.65 8.19
N GLU A 63 -8.98 -17.41 8.81
CA GLU A 63 -9.31 -18.42 9.85
C GLU A 63 -9.53 -17.79 11.25
N GLY A 64 -9.49 -16.45 11.36
CA GLY A 64 -9.73 -15.72 12.60
C GLY A 64 -8.47 -15.54 13.47
N ARG A 65 -7.27 -15.75 12.91
CA ARG A 65 -6.01 -15.44 13.61
C ARG A 65 -5.63 -13.99 13.46
N THR A 66 -4.99 -13.43 14.47
CA THR A 66 -4.35 -12.13 14.37
C THR A 66 -2.93 -12.29 13.85
N VAL A 67 -2.61 -11.64 12.73
CA VAL A 67 -1.27 -11.68 12.13
C VAL A 67 -0.66 -10.29 12.16
N LEU A 68 0.43 -10.11 12.91
CA LEU A 68 1.22 -8.88 12.95
C LEU A 68 2.49 -9.09 12.15
N VAL A 69 2.71 -8.22 11.17
CA VAL A 69 3.86 -8.30 10.25
C VAL A 69 4.62 -6.99 10.28
N SER A 70 5.94 -7.01 10.46
CA SER A 70 6.78 -5.86 10.14
C SER A 70 7.20 -5.91 8.66
N SER A 71 7.26 -4.76 8.02
CA SER A 71 7.84 -4.59 6.67
C SER A 71 8.34 -3.16 6.49
N HIS A 72 9.40 -3.00 5.72
CA HIS A 72 9.88 -1.71 5.22
C HIS A 72 9.48 -1.49 3.75
N VAL A 73 8.84 -2.47 3.11
CA VAL A 73 8.37 -2.40 1.72
C VAL A 73 6.89 -2.06 1.70
N LEU A 74 6.59 -0.78 1.56
CA LEU A 74 5.22 -0.25 1.71
C LEU A 74 4.25 -0.80 0.66
N SER A 75 4.71 -1.06 -0.57
CA SER A 75 3.89 -1.68 -1.61
C SER A 75 3.46 -3.13 -1.30
N GLU A 76 4.21 -3.85 -0.48
CA GLU A 76 3.81 -5.18 0.03
C GLU A 76 2.77 -5.05 1.14
N VAL A 77 2.94 -4.05 2.01
CA VAL A 77 1.98 -3.72 3.08
C VAL A 77 0.61 -3.43 2.47
N GLU A 78 0.52 -2.54 1.49
CA GLU A 78 -0.74 -2.18 0.80
C GLU A 78 -1.54 -3.39 0.28
N GLN A 79 -0.83 -4.41 -0.16
CA GLN A 79 -1.47 -5.58 -0.77
C GLN A 79 -1.78 -6.70 0.24
N THR A 80 -1.28 -6.58 1.48
CA THR A 80 -1.29 -7.70 2.42
C THR A 80 -2.15 -7.45 3.66
N VAL A 81 -2.16 -6.22 4.18
CA VAL A 81 -2.72 -5.90 5.51
C VAL A 81 -4.08 -5.20 5.43
N ASP A 82 -4.84 -5.27 6.51
CA ASP A 82 -6.10 -4.55 6.69
C ASP A 82 -5.89 -3.30 7.55
N ASP A 83 -5.01 -3.37 8.55
CA ASP A 83 -4.67 -2.30 9.48
C ASP A 83 -3.17 -2.00 9.44
N VAL A 84 -2.81 -0.75 9.71
CA VAL A 84 -1.42 -0.28 9.74
C VAL A 84 -1.10 0.37 11.07
N VAL A 85 0.09 0.06 11.58
CA VAL A 85 0.69 0.71 12.75
C VAL A 85 2.01 1.35 12.31
N ILE A 86 2.07 2.68 12.35
CA ILE A 86 3.27 3.45 11.99
C ILE A 86 4.01 3.83 13.25
N ILE A 87 5.30 3.44 13.30
CA ILE A 87 6.20 3.73 14.41
C ILE A 87 7.40 4.51 13.89
N ALA A 88 7.75 5.61 14.54
CA ALA A 88 8.95 6.37 14.22
C ALA A 88 9.62 6.85 15.52
N GLY A 89 10.96 6.77 15.59
CA GLY A 89 11.71 7.17 16.78
C GLY A 89 11.31 6.41 18.06
N GLY A 90 10.85 5.16 17.94
CA GLY A 90 10.38 4.35 19.07
C GLY A 90 9.00 4.77 19.63
N ARG A 91 8.27 5.61 18.92
CA ARG A 91 6.93 6.09 19.33
C ARG A 91 5.88 5.69 18.32
N LEU A 92 4.67 5.40 18.80
CA LEU A 92 3.50 5.24 17.95
C LEU A 92 3.15 6.59 17.30
N VAL A 93 3.18 6.64 15.97
CA VAL A 93 2.77 7.80 15.18
C VAL A 93 1.29 7.71 14.82
N ARG A 94 0.88 6.55 14.28
CA ARG A 94 -0.51 6.31 13.89
C ARG A 94 -0.85 4.81 13.94
N ALA A 95 -2.11 4.52 14.24
CA ALA A 95 -2.69 3.18 14.11
C ALA A 95 -4.10 3.35 13.54
N CYS A 96 -4.36 2.80 12.36
CA CYS A 96 -5.66 2.93 11.67
C CYS A 96 -5.82 1.86 10.60
N PRO A 97 -7.05 1.63 10.10
CA PRO A 97 -7.27 0.86 8.89
C PRO A 97 -6.48 1.43 7.71
N LEU A 98 -5.95 0.54 6.86
CA LEU A 98 -5.23 0.93 5.64
C LEU A 98 -6.11 1.83 4.75
N SER A 99 -7.41 1.54 4.67
CA SER A 99 -8.38 2.33 3.90
C SER A 99 -8.44 3.79 4.31
N GLU A 100 -8.23 4.13 5.58
CA GLU A 100 -8.20 5.53 6.03
C GLU A 100 -6.99 6.27 5.44
N LEU A 101 -5.80 5.64 5.47
CA LEU A 101 -4.60 6.25 4.90
C LEU A 101 -4.75 6.47 3.39
N THR A 102 -5.32 5.49 2.70
CA THR A 102 -5.49 5.56 1.24
C THR A 102 -6.60 6.52 0.80
N THR A 103 -7.59 6.78 1.65
CA THR A 103 -8.69 7.70 1.36
C THR A 103 -8.28 9.16 1.61
N GLU A 104 -7.53 9.43 2.68
CA GLU A 104 -7.07 10.79 3.03
C GLU A 104 -6.13 11.38 1.96
N SER A 105 -5.45 10.55 1.18
CA SER A 105 -4.50 10.96 0.13
C SER A 105 -5.08 10.83 -1.27
N GLY A 106 -6.38 10.56 -1.40
CA GLY A 106 -7.04 10.33 -2.68
C GLY A 106 -7.09 11.59 -3.53
N HIS A 107 -6.08 11.82 -4.34
CA HIS A 107 -6.12 12.82 -5.41
C HIS A 107 -6.24 12.15 -6.79
N VAL A 108 -6.70 12.91 -7.75
CA VAL A 108 -6.83 12.47 -9.14
C VAL A 108 -5.67 13.03 -9.95
N VAL A 109 -4.95 12.16 -10.64
CA VAL A 109 -3.91 12.57 -11.59
C VAL A 109 -4.50 12.62 -12.98
N VAL A 110 -4.29 13.75 -13.64
CA VAL A 110 -4.79 14.04 -14.97
C VAL A 110 -3.64 14.45 -15.87
N ARG A 111 -3.57 13.88 -17.09
CA ARG A 111 -2.75 14.45 -18.17
C ARG A 111 -3.66 15.04 -19.23
N THR A 112 -3.40 16.30 -19.55
CA THR A 112 -4.19 17.07 -20.53
C THR A 112 -3.30 18.06 -21.27
N PRO A 113 -3.55 18.33 -22.56
CA PRO A 113 -2.86 19.38 -23.29
C PRO A 113 -3.28 20.80 -22.82
N SER A 114 -4.36 20.90 -22.03
CA SER A 114 -4.96 22.17 -21.61
C SER A 114 -5.14 22.24 -20.08
N PRO A 115 -4.04 22.21 -19.28
CA PRO A 115 -4.11 22.14 -17.82
C PRO A 115 -4.82 23.35 -17.19
N GLN A 116 -4.60 24.56 -17.73
CA GLN A 116 -5.24 25.76 -17.22
C GLN A 116 -6.76 25.76 -17.45
N GLN A 117 -7.21 25.32 -18.64
CA GLN A 117 -8.63 25.19 -18.94
C GLN A 117 -9.32 24.18 -18.01
N LEU A 118 -8.65 23.06 -17.71
CA LEU A 118 -9.14 22.10 -16.74
C LEU A 118 -9.26 22.70 -15.34
N ALA A 119 -8.23 23.43 -14.90
CA ALA A 119 -8.23 24.08 -13.58
C ALA A 119 -9.37 25.08 -13.44
N ASP A 120 -9.58 25.92 -14.45
CA ASP A 120 -10.66 26.91 -14.47
C ASP A 120 -12.04 26.24 -14.44
N ALA A 121 -12.21 25.15 -15.19
CA ALA A 121 -13.46 24.36 -15.23
C ALA A 121 -13.75 23.69 -13.88
N ILE A 122 -12.73 23.12 -13.24
CA ILE A 122 -12.85 22.51 -11.91
C ILE A 122 -13.18 23.56 -10.86
N ALA A 123 -12.50 24.70 -10.86
CA ALA A 123 -12.77 25.80 -9.92
C ALA A 123 -14.20 26.35 -10.05
N ALA A 124 -14.73 26.39 -11.26
CA ALA A 124 -16.12 26.80 -11.52
C ALA A 124 -17.14 25.75 -11.03
N HIS A 125 -16.81 24.47 -11.12
CA HIS A 125 -17.69 23.36 -10.71
C HIS A 125 -17.65 23.13 -9.20
N SER A 126 -16.46 23.12 -8.62
CA SER A 126 -16.23 22.85 -7.19
C SER A 126 -15.15 23.81 -6.63
N PRO A 127 -15.55 24.94 -6.03
CA PRO A 127 -14.60 25.90 -5.45
C PRO A 127 -13.75 25.35 -4.31
N ALA A 128 -14.16 24.22 -3.71
CA ALA A 128 -13.42 23.54 -2.64
C ALA A 128 -12.32 22.60 -3.17
N ALA A 129 -12.35 22.26 -4.46
CA ALA A 129 -11.34 21.40 -5.06
C ALA A 129 -10.05 22.18 -5.30
N ALA A 130 -8.91 21.55 -5.02
CA ALA A 130 -7.59 22.11 -5.31
C ALA A 130 -7.01 21.48 -6.58
N VAL A 131 -6.44 22.31 -7.44
CA VAL A 131 -5.78 21.87 -8.68
C VAL A 131 -4.33 22.33 -8.65
N ARG A 132 -3.39 21.37 -8.77
CA ARG A 132 -1.95 21.66 -8.74
C ARG A 132 -1.26 21.08 -9.97
N PRO A 133 -0.49 21.88 -10.71
CA PRO A 133 0.39 21.35 -11.74
C PRO A 133 1.59 20.65 -11.12
N GLU A 134 2.02 19.55 -11.75
CA GLU A 134 3.18 18.76 -11.35
C GLU A 134 4.34 18.95 -12.34
N ASP A 135 5.57 18.68 -11.89
CA ASP A 135 6.80 18.90 -12.70
C ASP A 135 6.85 17.97 -13.94
N ASP A 136 6.13 16.84 -13.94
CA ASP A 136 6.05 15.89 -15.06
C ASP A 136 5.00 16.28 -16.12
N GLY A 137 4.37 17.44 -15.97
CA GLY A 137 3.33 17.95 -16.86
C GLY A 137 1.94 17.35 -16.61
N SER A 138 1.76 16.59 -15.55
CA SER A 138 0.44 16.18 -15.05
C SER A 138 -0.19 17.25 -14.17
N VAL A 139 -1.46 17.06 -13.85
CA VAL A 139 -2.24 17.93 -12.95
C VAL A 139 -2.83 17.07 -11.87
N THR A 140 -2.60 17.43 -10.62
CA THR A 140 -3.21 16.79 -9.46
C THR A 140 -4.47 17.54 -9.05
N VAL A 141 -5.58 16.81 -8.89
CA VAL A 141 -6.88 17.35 -8.45
C VAL A 141 -7.25 16.71 -7.12
N GLU A 142 -7.44 17.52 -6.09
CA GLU A 142 -7.88 17.11 -4.76
C GLU A 142 -9.36 17.51 -4.56
N GLY A 143 -10.12 16.69 -3.85
CA GLY A 143 -11.50 16.99 -3.48
C GLY A 143 -12.56 16.55 -4.49
N LEU A 144 -12.17 15.92 -5.59
CA LEU A 144 -13.08 15.31 -6.57
C LEU A 144 -12.64 13.88 -6.87
N ASP A 145 -13.59 13.03 -7.25
CA ASP A 145 -13.27 11.70 -7.75
C ASP A 145 -12.98 11.68 -9.27
N PRO A 146 -12.42 10.60 -9.83
CA PRO A 146 -12.12 10.54 -11.26
C PRO A 146 -13.35 10.69 -12.15
N ALA A 147 -14.53 10.21 -11.74
CA ALA A 147 -15.75 10.33 -12.54
C ALA A 147 -16.22 11.79 -12.59
N GLU A 148 -16.14 12.51 -11.47
CA GLU A 148 -16.47 13.93 -11.41
C GLU A 148 -15.51 14.76 -12.24
N VAL A 149 -14.19 14.52 -12.14
CA VAL A 149 -13.18 15.21 -12.97
C VAL A 149 -13.41 14.93 -14.46
N GLY A 150 -13.68 13.66 -14.81
CA GLY A 150 -14.00 13.26 -16.18
C GLY A 150 -15.26 13.96 -16.73
N HIS A 151 -16.29 14.08 -15.90
CA HIS A 151 -17.53 14.79 -16.28
C HIS A 151 -17.27 16.30 -16.53
N VAL A 152 -16.53 16.95 -15.64
CA VAL A 152 -16.17 18.37 -15.77
C VAL A 152 -15.33 18.60 -17.03
N ALA A 153 -14.33 17.76 -17.27
CA ALA A 153 -13.49 17.85 -18.46
C ALA A 153 -14.33 17.69 -19.74
N PHE A 154 -15.20 16.70 -19.79
CA PHE A 154 -16.09 16.46 -20.93
C PHE A 154 -17.03 17.65 -21.18
N ALA A 155 -17.69 18.16 -20.13
CA ALA A 155 -18.63 19.28 -20.23
C ALA A 155 -17.95 20.59 -20.69
N SER A 156 -16.65 20.74 -20.39
CA SER A 156 -15.83 21.92 -20.73
C SER A 156 -15.02 21.75 -22.03
N GLY A 157 -15.16 20.61 -22.72
CA GLY A 157 -14.44 20.33 -23.97
C GLY A 157 -12.94 20.15 -23.77
N VAL A 158 -12.49 19.72 -22.58
CA VAL A 158 -11.08 19.47 -22.27
C VAL A 158 -10.71 18.04 -22.63
N GLU A 159 -9.69 17.89 -23.47
CA GLU A 159 -9.14 16.61 -23.84
C GLU A 159 -8.32 16.01 -22.67
N LEU A 160 -8.54 14.73 -22.34
CA LEU A 160 -7.80 14.00 -21.33
C LEU A 160 -6.98 12.89 -21.97
N HIS A 161 -5.68 12.88 -21.71
CA HIS A 161 -4.77 11.81 -22.13
C HIS A 161 -4.65 10.71 -21.06
N GLU A 162 -4.81 11.07 -19.79
CA GLU A 162 -4.82 10.18 -18.65
C GLU A 162 -5.74 10.73 -17.57
N LEU A 163 -6.50 9.84 -16.95
CA LEU A 163 -7.34 10.15 -15.80
C LEU A 163 -7.30 8.93 -14.87
N ARG A 164 -6.66 9.07 -13.74
CA ARG A 164 -6.60 8.00 -12.74
C ARG A 164 -6.66 8.54 -11.33
N ARG A 165 -7.16 7.75 -10.42
CA ARG A 165 -6.92 8.01 -9.01
C ARG A 165 -5.44 7.77 -8.75
N ALA A 166 -4.74 8.72 -8.15
CA ALA A 166 -3.42 8.40 -7.63
C ALA A 166 -3.62 7.27 -6.61
N SER A 167 -2.87 6.21 -6.75
CA SER A 167 -2.64 5.34 -5.61
C SER A 167 -2.00 6.22 -4.55
N SER A 168 -2.63 6.32 -3.38
CA SER A 168 -1.96 6.91 -2.24
C SER A 168 -0.62 6.19 -2.10
N ASP A 169 0.46 6.90 -2.39
CA ASP A 169 1.77 6.34 -2.17
C ASP A 169 1.97 6.31 -0.64
N LEU A 170 1.77 5.14 -0.05
CA LEU A 170 2.03 4.94 1.39
C LEU A 170 3.41 5.46 1.76
N GLU A 171 4.34 5.50 0.81
CA GLU A 171 5.67 6.05 1.00
C GLU A 171 5.63 7.56 1.25
N GLN A 172 4.85 8.31 0.48
CA GLN A 172 4.67 9.75 0.70
C GLN A 172 3.95 10.03 2.02
N ILE A 173 2.90 9.25 2.34
CA ILE A 173 2.19 9.36 3.62
C ILE A 173 3.15 9.06 4.78
N PHE A 174 3.90 7.97 4.68
CA PHE A 174 4.88 7.57 5.70
C PHE A 174 5.93 8.67 5.89
N LEU A 175 6.50 9.20 4.81
CA LEU A 175 7.49 10.29 4.87
C LEU A 175 6.91 11.55 5.51
N SER A 176 5.68 11.94 5.16
CA SER A 176 5.02 13.12 5.76
C SER A 176 4.80 12.97 7.26
N LEU A 177 4.34 11.79 7.69
CA LEU A 177 4.06 11.49 9.10
C LEU A 177 5.35 11.38 9.94
N THR A 178 6.41 10.83 9.36
CA THR A 178 7.68 10.63 10.08
C THR A 178 8.56 11.87 10.11
N SER A 179 8.50 12.73 9.08
CA SER A 179 9.25 14.01 9.06
C SER A 179 8.73 15.02 10.08
N THR A 180 7.43 15.02 10.37
CA THR A 180 6.82 15.90 11.37
C THR A 180 7.15 15.46 12.81
N GLY A 181 7.41 14.16 13.02
CA GLY A 181 7.76 13.61 14.34
C GLY A 181 9.23 13.79 14.75
N ALA A 182 10.10 14.19 13.83
CA ALA A 182 11.55 14.35 14.09
C ALA A 182 11.94 15.76 14.62
N GLN A 183 10.98 16.68 14.77
CA GLN A 183 11.22 18.07 15.22
C GLN A 183 10.70 18.39 16.63
N SER A 184 10.45 17.35 17.46
CA SER A 184 9.98 17.55 18.84
C SER A 184 10.89 16.91 19.86
#